data_3ad6473e06aa2d781321fabc4bdcf3a1
#
_entry.id   3ad6473e06aa2d781321fabc4bdcf3a1
#
_cell.length_a   1.000
_cell.length_b   1.000
_cell.length_c   1.000
_cell.angle_alpha   90.00
_cell.angle_beta   90.00
_cell.angle_gamma   90.00
#
_symmetry.space_group_name_H-M   'P 1'
#
loop_
_entity.id
_entity.type
_entity.pdbx_description
1 polymer ?
#
loop_
_entity_poly.entity_id
_entity_poly.type
_entity_poly.pdbx_seq_one_letter_code
_entity_poly.pdbx_strand_id
1 'polypeptide(L)'
;MWITPGRYVIKLSTGVKKLWTTRRSPAQVIHIIEMYLRPLVRCLRGTQAPKGASLRTLRQLGLQLCLCIGLLSLQTLPVKADINAIDAYKIYAHIKIGSYKEFVCIEKLWTKESNWRPKAKNKHSSAYGIPQLLNMKETNPYKQIDLGLKYIDNHRIYKGDGCKALRHHNKKGWY
;
A
#
# COMPACT_ATOMS: atom_id res chain seq x y z
N MET A 1 -29.56 -27.68 6.40
CA MET A 1 -28.32 -27.52 5.64
C MET A 1 -27.72 -26.19 6.09
N TRP A 2 -26.74 -26.22 7.03
CA TRP A 2 -26.18 -25.02 7.67
C TRP A 2 -24.90 -24.64 6.95
N ILE A 3 -24.85 -23.42 6.40
CA ILE A 3 -23.66 -22.86 5.72
C ILE A 3 -22.82 -22.17 6.79
N THR A 4 -21.65 -22.73 7.11
CA THR A 4 -20.66 -22.09 7.96
C THR A 4 -19.89 -21.03 7.18
N PRO A 5 -19.69 -19.80 7.69
CA PRO A 5 -18.91 -18.79 7.00
C PRO A 5 -17.43 -19.17 7.02
N GLY A 6 -16.84 -19.29 5.82
CA GLY A 6 -15.43 -19.60 5.62
C GLY A 6 -14.52 -18.53 6.20
N ARG A 7 -13.59 -18.95 7.06
CA ARG A 7 -12.48 -18.12 7.55
C ARG A 7 -11.52 -17.86 6.39
N TYR A 8 -11.47 -16.63 5.90
CA TYR A 8 -10.40 -16.19 5.01
C TYR A 8 -9.10 -16.07 5.79
N VAL A 9 -8.21 -17.04 5.62
CA VAL A 9 -6.85 -16.97 6.15
C VAL A 9 -6.00 -16.21 5.14
N ILE A 10 -5.77 -14.93 5.37
CA ILE A 10 -4.80 -14.15 4.62
C ILE A 10 -3.41 -14.62 5.07
N LYS A 11 -2.74 -15.43 4.23
CA LYS A 11 -1.31 -15.76 4.41
C LYS A 11 -0.46 -14.53 4.11
N LEU A 12 -0.20 -13.72 5.11
CA LEU A 12 0.78 -12.64 5.03
C LEU A 12 2.19 -13.24 4.95
N SER A 13 3.00 -12.74 4.01
CA SER A 13 4.38 -13.19 3.81
C SER A 13 5.21 -13.00 5.10
N THR A 14 6.20 -13.88 5.30
CA THR A 14 6.99 -14.03 6.54
C THR A 14 7.67 -12.76 7.07
N GLY A 15 7.87 -11.74 6.24
CA GLY A 15 8.46 -10.44 6.65
C GLY A 15 7.51 -9.55 7.45
N VAL A 16 6.22 -9.56 7.12
CA VAL A 16 5.19 -8.75 7.81
C VAL A 16 4.74 -9.43 9.10
N LYS A 17 4.89 -10.76 9.22
CA LYS A 17 4.57 -11.50 10.44
C LYS A 17 5.37 -11.04 11.66
N LYS A 18 6.63 -10.59 11.49
CA LYS A 18 7.44 -10.11 12.63
C LYS A 18 6.95 -8.79 13.24
N LEU A 19 6.23 -7.97 12.50
CA LEU A 19 5.70 -6.70 13.03
C LEU A 19 4.36 -6.87 13.78
N TRP A 20 3.57 -7.92 13.48
CA TRP A 20 2.23 -8.10 14.04
C TRP A 20 2.11 -9.28 15.01
N THR A 21 3.12 -10.17 15.08
CA THR A 21 3.12 -11.31 16.01
C THR A 21 3.89 -11.06 17.30
N THR A 22 4.52 -9.90 17.49
CA THR A 22 4.88 -9.47 18.84
C THR A 22 3.57 -9.20 19.59
N ARG A 23 3.10 -10.19 20.36
CA ARG A 23 2.14 -9.98 21.43
C ARG A 23 2.77 -8.90 22.32
N ARG A 24 2.42 -7.64 22.05
CA ARG A 24 2.71 -6.58 23.01
C ARG A 24 1.97 -6.97 24.28
N SER A 25 2.69 -7.13 25.37
CA SER A 25 2.06 -7.39 26.65
C SER A 25 1.04 -6.27 26.93
N PRO A 26 -0.05 -6.53 27.66
CA PRO A 26 -1.00 -5.50 28.04
C PRO A 26 -0.32 -4.25 28.62
N ALA A 27 0.80 -4.43 29.33
CA ALA A 27 1.63 -3.35 29.86
C ALA A 27 2.23 -2.44 28.77
N GLN A 28 2.66 -2.99 27.63
CA GLN A 28 3.21 -2.18 26.54
C GLN A 28 2.13 -1.36 25.80
N VAL A 29 0.91 -1.91 25.68
CA VAL A 29 -0.22 -1.18 25.10
C VAL A 29 -0.64 -0.04 26.04
N ILE A 30 -0.68 -0.30 27.34
CA ILE A 30 -0.99 0.71 28.37
C ILE A 30 0.04 1.83 28.34
N HIS A 31 1.34 1.51 28.23
CA HIS A 31 2.40 2.51 28.16
C HIS A 31 2.29 3.44 26.95
N ILE A 32 1.88 2.90 25.79
CA ILE A 32 1.65 3.71 24.59
C ILE A 32 0.43 4.62 24.78
N ILE A 33 -0.66 4.11 25.33
CA ILE A 33 -1.86 4.88 25.62
C ILE A 33 -1.56 5.99 26.64
N GLU A 34 -0.80 5.69 27.70
CA GLU A 34 -0.36 6.69 28.67
C GLU A 34 0.54 7.77 28.06
N MET A 35 1.42 7.42 27.13
CA MET A 35 2.32 8.37 26.47
C MET A 35 1.54 9.41 25.65
N TYR A 36 0.46 8.99 24.99
CA TYR A 36 -0.41 9.88 24.21
C TYR A 36 -1.44 10.63 25.08
N LEU A 37 -1.89 10.05 26.19
CA LEU A 37 -2.88 10.67 27.07
C LEU A 37 -2.26 11.59 28.14
N ARG A 38 -0.99 11.41 28.52
CA ARG A 38 -0.30 12.26 29.52
C ARG A 38 -0.38 13.77 29.25
N PRO A 39 -0.20 14.28 28.01
CA PRO A 39 -0.35 15.72 27.77
C PRO A 39 -1.79 16.19 27.93
N LEU A 40 -2.78 15.38 27.55
CA LEU A 40 -4.20 15.70 27.71
C LEU A 40 -4.62 15.73 29.19
N VAL A 41 -4.18 14.74 29.96
CA VAL A 41 -4.48 14.68 31.42
C VAL A 41 -3.79 15.82 32.18
N ARG A 42 -2.59 16.23 31.73
CA ARG A 42 -1.87 17.36 32.34
C ARG A 42 -2.59 18.70 32.09
N CYS A 43 -3.19 18.85 30.88
CA CYS A 43 -4.02 20.02 30.56
C CYS A 43 -5.30 20.09 31.44
N LEU A 44 -5.91 18.93 31.69
CA LEU A 44 -7.12 18.83 32.53
C LEU A 44 -6.84 18.97 34.02
N ARG A 45 -5.66 18.55 34.53
CA ARG A 45 -5.27 18.72 35.95
C ARG A 45 -4.83 20.14 36.31
N GLY A 46 -4.44 20.94 35.32
CA GLY A 46 -4.07 22.34 35.54
C GLY A 46 -5.25 23.28 35.81
N THR A 47 -6.47 22.81 35.61
CA THR A 47 -7.70 23.61 35.82
C THR A 47 -8.41 23.24 37.11
N GLN A 48 -7.71 23.28 38.25
CA GLN A 48 -8.44 23.43 39.55
C GLN A 48 -9.01 24.84 39.56
N ALA A 49 -10.32 24.92 39.38
CA ALA A 49 -11.03 26.19 39.49
C ALA A 49 -10.76 26.79 40.90
N PRO A 50 -10.24 28.01 40.99
CA PRO A 50 -10.03 28.64 42.27
C PRO A 50 -11.41 28.83 42.95
N LYS A 51 -11.49 28.42 44.19
CA LYS A 51 -12.70 28.66 44.99
C LYS A 51 -12.97 30.17 44.99
N GLY A 52 -14.04 30.61 44.31
CA GLY A 52 -14.39 32.01 44.15
C GLY A 52 -14.22 32.58 42.73
N ALA A 53 -14.11 31.71 41.70
CA ALA A 53 -13.99 32.16 40.32
C ALA A 53 -15.22 32.98 39.87
N SER A 54 -14.98 34.23 39.49
CA SER A 54 -15.98 35.13 38.92
C SER A 54 -16.49 34.58 37.58
N LEU A 55 -17.72 34.90 37.19
CA LEU A 55 -18.32 34.57 35.89
C LEU A 55 -17.42 34.93 34.67
N ARG A 56 -16.53 35.91 34.82
CA ARG A 56 -15.55 36.31 33.80
C ARG A 56 -14.47 35.24 33.60
N THR A 57 -13.98 34.59 34.67
CA THR A 57 -12.99 33.50 34.61
C THR A 57 -13.56 32.23 33.97
N LEU A 58 -14.80 31.90 34.23
CA LEU A 58 -15.49 30.76 33.59
C LEU A 58 -15.69 30.97 32.10
N ARG A 59 -16.00 32.18 31.63
CA ARG A 59 -16.08 32.53 30.21
C ARG A 59 -14.72 32.39 29.51
N GLN A 60 -13.66 32.82 30.17
CA GLN A 60 -12.31 32.78 29.61
C GLN A 60 -11.78 31.33 29.46
N LEU A 61 -12.08 30.46 30.43
CA LEU A 61 -11.77 29.02 30.37
C LEU A 61 -12.57 28.30 29.28
N GLY A 62 -13.84 28.65 29.10
CA GLY A 62 -14.68 28.11 28.03
C GLY A 62 -14.16 28.47 26.61
N LEU A 63 -13.72 29.72 26.40
CA LEU A 63 -13.14 30.18 25.14
C LEU A 63 -11.81 29.48 24.83
N GLN A 64 -10.98 29.25 25.86
CA GLN A 64 -9.69 28.56 25.69
C GLN A 64 -9.86 27.07 25.37
N LEU A 65 -10.87 26.42 25.95
CA LEU A 65 -11.23 25.04 25.65
C LEU A 65 -11.76 24.89 24.21
N CYS A 66 -12.62 25.82 23.75
CA CYS A 66 -13.10 25.83 22.36
C CYS A 66 -11.99 26.08 21.35
N LEU A 67 -11.01 26.94 21.65
CA LEU A 67 -9.84 27.18 20.81
C LEU A 67 -8.94 25.92 20.67
N CYS A 68 -8.73 25.20 21.77
CA CYS A 68 -7.96 23.93 21.73
C CYS A 68 -8.67 22.86 20.94
N ILE A 69 -9.98 22.71 21.03
CA ILE A 69 -10.78 21.74 20.26
C ILE A 69 -10.81 22.15 18.78
N GLY A 70 -10.93 23.45 18.47
CA GLY A 70 -10.89 23.98 17.11
C GLY A 70 -9.54 23.76 16.41
N LEU A 71 -8.42 23.85 17.12
CA LEU A 71 -7.08 23.61 16.59
C LEU A 71 -6.80 22.13 16.36
N LEU A 72 -7.39 21.20 17.14
CA LEU A 72 -7.26 19.76 16.89
C LEU A 72 -8.05 19.31 15.65
N SER A 73 -9.14 19.98 15.29
CA SER A 73 -9.93 19.62 14.10
C SER A 73 -9.32 20.09 12.78
N LEU A 74 -8.30 20.96 12.77
CA LEU A 74 -7.62 21.41 11.56
C LEU A 74 -6.57 20.43 11.02
N GLN A 75 -6.25 19.35 11.72
CA GLN A 75 -5.16 18.43 11.33
C GLN A 75 -5.60 17.22 10.51
N THR A 76 -6.87 17.10 10.18
CA THR A 76 -7.35 16.02 9.30
C THR A 76 -7.54 16.51 7.86
N LEU A 77 -6.50 17.09 7.27
CA LEU A 77 -6.50 17.24 5.82
C LEU A 77 -6.36 15.82 5.23
N PRO A 78 -7.29 15.37 4.37
CA PRO A 78 -7.10 14.11 3.67
C PRO A 78 -5.84 14.24 2.82
N VAL A 79 -4.78 13.51 3.18
CA VAL A 79 -3.61 13.34 2.31
C VAL A 79 -4.12 12.60 1.08
N LYS A 80 -4.42 13.34 0.03
CA LYS A 80 -4.72 12.77 -1.27
C LYS A 80 -3.41 12.20 -1.81
N ALA A 81 -3.20 10.90 -1.59
CA ALA A 81 -2.09 10.18 -2.21
C ALA A 81 -2.36 10.17 -3.72
N ASP A 82 -1.66 11.03 -4.44
CA ASP A 82 -1.70 11.07 -5.90
C ASP A 82 -0.87 9.88 -6.41
N ILE A 83 -1.53 8.72 -6.53
CA ILE A 83 -0.92 7.52 -7.09
C ILE A 83 -0.78 7.76 -8.59
N ASN A 84 0.45 7.85 -9.08
CA ASN A 84 0.66 7.95 -10.51
C ASN A 84 0.20 6.67 -11.23
N ALA A 85 -0.11 6.78 -12.52
CA ALA A 85 -0.68 5.67 -13.29
C ALA A 85 0.23 4.42 -13.29
N ILE A 86 1.55 4.61 -13.30
CA ILE A 86 2.52 3.48 -13.30
C ILE A 86 2.48 2.74 -11.98
N ASP A 87 2.37 3.43 -10.85
CA ASP A 87 2.26 2.80 -9.54
C ASP A 87 0.96 2.01 -9.41
N ALA A 88 -0.14 2.53 -9.99
CA ALA A 88 -1.41 1.79 -10.06
C ALA A 88 -1.26 0.48 -10.86
N TYR A 89 -0.55 0.49 -11.98
CA TYR A 89 -0.26 -0.72 -12.76
C TYR A 89 0.59 -1.72 -11.99
N LYS A 90 1.61 -1.26 -11.28
CA LYS A 90 2.47 -2.10 -10.43
C LYS A 90 1.70 -2.72 -9.27
N ILE A 91 0.85 -1.95 -8.60
CA ILE A 91 -0.03 -2.45 -7.53
C ILE A 91 -0.96 -3.54 -8.07
N TYR A 92 -1.60 -3.30 -9.22
CA TYR A 92 -2.47 -4.28 -9.86
C TYR A 92 -1.74 -5.59 -10.15
N ALA A 93 -0.57 -5.51 -10.78
CA ALA A 93 0.27 -6.68 -11.07
C ALA A 93 0.66 -7.43 -9.78
N HIS A 94 1.04 -6.71 -8.72
CA HIS A 94 1.39 -7.31 -7.44
C HIS A 94 0.23 -8.10 -6.82
N ILE A 95 -0.99 -7.53 -6.86
CA ILE A 95 -2.19 -8.20 -6.38
C ILE A 95 -2.47 -9.48 -7.19
N LYS A 96 -2.34 -9.43 -8.51
CA LYS A 96 -2.58 -10.58 -9.41
C LYS A 96 -1.58 -11.71 -9.20
N ILE A 97 -0.30 -11.38 -9.01
CA ILE A 97 0.78 -12.36 -8.82
C ILE A 97 0.69 -13.00 -7.43
N GLY A 98 0.29 -12.27 -6.40
CA GLY A 98 0.13 -12.77 -5.01
C GLY A 98 1.44 -13.14 -4.30
N SER A 99 2.58 -13.11 -4.97
CA SER A 99 3.92 -13.37 -4.43
C SER A 99 4.82 -12.17 -4.61
N TYR A 100 5.30 -11.59 -3.51
CA TYR A 100 6.20 -10.44 -3.56
C TYR A 100 7.51 -10.76 -4.30
N LYS A 101 8.07 -11.96 -4.11
CA LYS A 101 9.29 -12.40 -4.80
C LYS A 101 9.10 -12.42 -6.32
N GLU A 102 8.01 -13.02 -6.79
CA GLU A 102 7.68 -13.08 -8.21
C GLU A 102 7.38 -11.69 -8.77
N PHE A 103 6.64 -10.86 -8.02
CA PHE A 103 6.36 -9.50 -8.41
C PHE A 103 7.64 -8.68 -8.63
N VAL A 104 8.63 -8.76 -7.73
CA VAL A 104 9.91 -8.03 -7.89
C VAL A 104 10.64 -8.46 -9.17
N CYS A 105 10.55 -9.74 -9.55
CA CYS A 105 11.14 -10.22 -10.81
C CYS A 105 10.40 -9.66 -12.03
N ILE A 106 9.07 -9.68 -12.02
CA ILE A 106 8.23 -9.12 -13.10
C ILE A 106 8.40 -7.60 -13.17
N GLU A 107 8.47 -6.93 -12.05
CA GLU A 107 8.68 -5.47 -11.97
C GLU A 107 9.98 -5.09 -12.68
N LYS A 108 11.08 -5.78 -12.38
CA LYS A 108 12.37 -5.55 -13.03
C LYS A 108 12.34 -5.92 -14.53
N LEU A 109 11.66 -7.00 -14.90
CA LEU A 109 11.52 -7.41 -16.27
C LEU A 109 10.79 -6.34 -17.11
N TRP A 110 9.59 -5.94 -16.70
CA TRP A 110 8.79 -4.98 -17.45
C TRP A 110 9.31 -3.54 -17.37
N THR A 111 10.14 -3.23 -16.36
CA THR A 111 10.92 -1.97 -16.35
C THR A 111 11.93 -1.96 -17.51
N LYS A 112 12.62 -3.10 -17.79
CA LYS A 112 13.54 -3.22 -18.93
C LYS A 112 12.81 -3.20 -20.27
N GLU A 113 11.62 -3.81 -20.35
CA GLU A 113 10.84 -3.92 -21.59
C GLU A 113 10.23 -2.57 -22.03
N SER A 114 9.57 -1.88 -21.14
CA SER A 114 8.79 -0.69 -21.49
C SER A 114 8.87 0.44 -20.48
N ASN A 115 9.53 0.22 -19.34
CA ASN A 115 9.39 1.07 -18.15
C ASN A 115 7.91 1.25 -17.73
N TRP A 116 7.14 0.16 -17.80
CA TRP A 116 5.71 0.11 -17.47
C TRP A 116 4.83 1.05 -18.31
N ARG A 117 5.28 1.47 -19.49
CA ARG A 117 4.53 2.35 -20.40
C ARG A 117 3.56 1.55 -21.27
N PRO A 118 2.24 1.74 -21.15
CA PRO A 118 1.26 0.97 -21.90
C PRO A 118 1.25 1.27 -23.40
N LYS A 119 1.82 2.39 -23.80
CA LYS A 119 1.91 2.81 -25.23
C LYS A 119 3.32 2.62 -25.80
N ALA A 120 4.19 1.90 -25.08
CA ALA A 120 5.54 1.62 -25.58
C ALA A 120 5.46 0.74 -26.84
N LYS A 121 6.16 1.15 -27.87
CA LYS A 121 6.23 0.45 -29.16
C LYS A 121 7.67 0.24 -29.53
N ASN A 122 8.04 -1.00 -29.86
CA ASN A 122 9.37 -1.31 -30.36
C ASN A 122 9.48 -0.84 -31.82
N LYS A 123 10.59 -0.20 -32.16
CA LYS A 123 10.84 0.31 -33.52
C LYS A 123 11.20 -0.80 -34.52
N HIS A 124 11.70 -1.93 -34.02
CA HIS A 124 12.27 -3.01 -34.83
C HIS A 124 11.43 -4.30 -34.80
N SER A 125 10.28 -4.29 -34.10
CA SER A 125 9.41 -5.44 -34.00
C SER A 125 7.96 -5.04 -33.80
N SER A 126 7.05 -6.02 -33.78
CA SER A 126 5.63 -5.82 -33.45
C SER A 126 5.34 -5.79 -31.94
N ALA A 127 6.39 -5.74 -31.09
CA ALA A 127 6.23 -5.71 -29.64
C ALA A 127 5.61 -4.40 -29.16
N TYR A 128 4.62 -4.51 -28.28
CA TYR A 128 3.85 -3.39 -27.81
C TYR A 128 3.42 -3.52 -26.33
N GLY A 129 3.25 -2.37 -25.68
CA GLY A 129 2.67 -2.25 -24.35
C GLY A 129 3.64 -2.53 -23.20
N ILE A 130 3.08 -2.71 -21.99
CA ILE A 130 3.85 -2.93 -20.77
C ILE A 130 4.76 -4.15 -20.88
N PRO A 131 4.27 -5.35 -21.28
CA PRO A 131 5.08 -6.56 -21.36
C PRO A 131 5.81 -6.75 -22.69
N GLN A 132 5.70 -5.82 -23.64
CA GLN A 132 6.32 -5.90 -24.97
C GLN A 132 6.05 -7.24 -25.70
N LEU A 133 4.81 -7.72 -25.65
CA LEU A 133 4.43 -8.92 -26.39
C LEU A 133 4.29 -8.64 -27.90
N LEU A 134 4.71 -9.60 -28.71
CA LEU A 134 4.59 -9.51 -30.16
C LEU A 134 3.12 -9.52 -30.59
N ASN A 135 2.79 -8.69 -31.59
CA ASN A 135 1.44 -8.55 -32.16
C ASN A 135 0.35 -8.17 -31.15
N MET A 136 0.71 -7.60 -30.00
CA MET A 136 -0.25 -7.12 -29.02
C MET A 136 -1.04 -5.94 -29.59
N LYS A 137 -2.36 -6.05 -29.57
CA LYS A 137 -3.30 -4.98 -30.00
C LYS A 137 -4.04 -4.36 -28.81
N GLU A 138 -3.89 -4.93 -27.61
CA GLU A 138 -4.57 -4.45 -26.42
C GLU A 138 -4.02 -3.08 -25.99
N THR A 139 -4.91 -2.11 -25.76
CA THR A 139 -4.53 -0.75 -25.34
C THR A 139 -4.79 -0.48 -23.86
N ASN A 140 -5.65 -1.28 -23.21
CA ASN A 140 -5.93 -1.17 -21.80
C ASN A 140 -4.75 -1.71 -20.99
N PRO A 141 -4.11 -0.89 -20.12
CA PRO A 141 -2.90 -1.29 -19.40
C PRO A 141 -3.12 -2.49 -18.47
N TYR A 142 -4.25 -2.59 -17.83
CA TYR A 142 -4.56 -3.72 -16.94
C TYR A 142 -4.71 -5.03 -17.69
N LYS A 143 -5.35 -5.00 -18.86
CA LYS A 143 -5.43 -6.18 -19.75
C LYS A 143 -4.08 -6.55 -20.35
N GLN A 144 -3.22 -5.57 -20.64
CA GLN A 144 -1.84 -5.85 -21.06
C GLN A 144 -1.07 -6.60 -19.97
N ILE A 145 -1.25 -6.24 -18.70
CA ILE A 145 -0.67 -6.93 -17.55
C ILE A 145 -1.20 -8.37 -17.48
N ASP A 146 -2.51 -8.58 -17.56
CA ASP A 146 -3.12 -9.92 -17.56
C ASP A 146 -2.57 -10.80 -18.70
N LEU A 147 -2.43 -10.23 -19.90
CA LEU A 147 -1.85 -10.94 -21.06
C LEU A 147 -0.37 -11.27 -20.86
N GLY A 148 0.39 -10.35 -20.28
CA GLY A 148 1.80 -10.57 -19.95
C GLY A 148 2.00 -11.68 -18.92
N LEU A 149 1.19 -11.71 -17.87
CA LEU A 149 1.21 -12.77 -16.87
C LEU A 149 0.82 -14.11 -17.48
N LYS A 150 -0.27 -14.15 -18.28
CA LYS A 150 -0.70 -15.34 -19.00
C LYS A 150 0.37 -15.87 -19.95
N TYR A 151 1.12 -14.98 -20.62
CA TYR A 151 2.24 -15.38 -21.46
C TYR A 151 3.30 -16.12 -20.65
N ILE A 152 3.70 -15.57 -19.49
CA ILE A 152 4.71 -16.20 -18.61
C ILE A 152 4.22 -17.55 -18.07
N ASP A 153 2.93 -17.64 -17.69
CA ASP A 153 2.31 -18.87 -17.19
C ASP A 153 2.33 -19.98 -18.23
N ASN A 154 1.98 -19.67 -19.47
CA ASN A 154 1.85 -20.65 -20.55
C ASN A 154 3.18 -20.95 -21.25
N HIS A 155 4.21 -20.16 -21.03
CA HIS A 155 5.48 -20.34 -21.73
C HIS A 155 6.23 -21.57 -21.22
N ARG A 156 6.66 -22.46 -22.13
CA ARG A 156 7.31 -23.75 -21.81
C ARG A 156 8.52 -23.61 -20.89
N ILE A 157 9.29 -22.54 -21.03
CA ILE A 157 10.52 -22.31 -20.24
C ILE A 157 10.18 -21.75 -18.86
N TYR A 158 9.22 -20.83 -18.77
CA TYR A 158 8.96 -20.07 -17.53
C TYR A 158 7.99 -20.79 -16.59
N LYS A 159 6.92 -21.40 -17.14
CA LYS A 159 5.91 -22.15 -16.38
C LYS A 159 5.41 -21.38 -15.15
N GLY A 160 5.05 -20.12 -15.34
CA GLY A 160 4.58 -19.24 -14.29
C GLY A 160 5.67 -18.58 -13.41
N ASP A 161 6.95 -18.90 -13.64
CA ASP A 161 8.05 -18.35 -12.85
C ASP A 161 8.60 -17.06 -13.50
N GLY A 162 8.17 -15.91 -12.99
CA GLY A 162 8.61 -14.58 -13.45
C GLY A 162 10.12 -14.35 -13.24
N CYS A 163 10.69 -14.98 -12.22
CA CYS A 163 12.13 -14.89 -12.00
C CYS A 163 12.94 -15.68 -13.05
N LYS A 164 12.38 -16.77 -13.60
CA LYS A 164 12.98 -17.45 -14.76
C LYS A 164 12.89 -16.57 -16.02
N ALA A 165 11.76 -15.92 -16.24
CA ALA A 165 11.59 -14.99 -17.36
C ALA A 165 12.62 -13.85 -17.29
N LEU A 166 12.81 -13.23 -16.13
CA LEU A 166 13.83 -12.21 -15.92
C LEU A 166 15.25 -12.73 -16.17
N ARG A 167 15.60 -13.92 -15.68
CA ARG A 167 16.92 -14.53 -15.94
C ARG A 167 17.14 -14.81 -17.41
N HIS A 168 16.10 -15.29 -18.11
CA HIS A 168 16.16 -15.52 -19.55
C HIS A 168 16.40 -14.20 -20.29
N HIS A 169 15.62 -13.16 -19.97
CA HIS A 169 15.80 -11.83 -20.54
C HIS A 169 17.21 -11.28 -20.30
N ASN A 170 17.75 -11.42 -19.10
CA ASN A 170 19.11 -10.95 -18.79
C ASN A 170 20.18 -11.67 -19.60
N LYS A 171 19.94 -12.92 -19.99
CA LYS A 171 20.89 -13.74 -20.77
C LYS A 171 20.73 -13.58 -22.28
N LYS A 172 19.50 -13.38 -22.76
CA LYS A 172 19.17 -13.43 -24.19
C LYS A 172 18.72 -12.09 -24.76
N GLY A 173 18.35 -11.13 -23.92
CA GLY A 173 17.81 -9.83 -24.33
C GLY A 173 16.32 -9.85 -24.66
N TRP A 174 15.62 -10.98 -24.45
CA TRP A 174 14.18 -11.15 -24.66
C TRP A 174 13.62 -12.22 -23.71
N TYR A 175 12.30 -12.32 -23.61
CA TYR A 175 11.61 -13.34 -22.82
C TYR A 175 10.35 -13.83 -23.53
#